data_09b8a2b97628214226d938a61ae73b6c
#
_entry.id   09b8a2b97628214226d938a61ae73b6c
#
_cell.length_a   1.000
_cell.length_b   1.000
_cell.length_c   1.000
_cell.angle_alpha   90.00
_cell.angle_beta   90.00
_cell.angle_gamma   90.00
#
_symmetry.space_group_name_H-M   'P 1'
#
loop_
_entity.id
_entity.type
_entity.pdbx_description
1 polymer ?
#
loop_
_entity_poly.entity_id
_entity_poly.type
_entity_poly.pdbx_seq_one_letter_code
_entity_poly.pdbx_strand_id
1 'polypeptide(L)'
;MVKNLQPAYGIRSLTEQDILEMQALFHATVLTVNSKDYTKEEVEDWASCGNSIEHWKELLANNGYIGALDGQDGLIGFSSMNTEGYLHSMFVHKDWQGKGVATLLLSEVEKMARGYGVRKISVEVSITARPFFEKHGYKVVKKQKARANRLYLTNYVMEKTL
;
A
#
# COMPACT_ATOMS: atom_id res chain seq x y z
N MET A 1 28.29 -5.96 23.13
CA MET A 1 27.57 -4.81 22.58
C MET A 1 26.35 -5.27 21.81
N VAL A 2 25.21 -4.87 22.26
CA VAL A 2 23.96 -5.25 21.57
C VAL A 2 23.76 -4.32 20.40
N LYS A 3 23.77 -4.84 19.21
CA LYS A 3 23.34 -4.06 18.04
C LYS A 3 21.82 -4.12 17.98
N ASN A 4 21.19 -2.98 17.75
CA ASN A 4 19.79 -2.95 17.37
C ASN A 4 19.66 -3.69 16.04
N LEU A 5 19.31 -4.95 16.11
CA LEU A 5 18.98 -5.73 14.94
C LEU A 5 17.60 -5.28 14.48
N GLN A 6 17.53 -4.65 13.34
CA GLN A 6 16.25 -4.43 12.70
C GLN A 6 15.66 -5.79 12.34
N PRO A 7 14.33 -6.00 12.51
CA PRO A 7 13.71 -7.24 12.07
C PRO A 7 14.03 -7.48 10.60
N ALA A 8 14.51 -8.66 10.29
CA ALA A 8 14.76 -9.05 8.91
C ALA A 8 13.42 -9.46 8.29
N TYR A 9 12.87 -8.59 7.44
CA TYR A 9 11.69 -8.91 6.64
C TYR A 9 12.12 -9.49 5.30
N GLY A 10 11.40 -10.51 4.85
CA GLY A 10 11.54 -11.00 3.47
C GLY A 10 10.76 -10.11 2.52
N ILE A 11 11.22 -10.04 1.28
CA ILE A 11 10.51 -9.39 0.17
C ILE A 11 10.42 -10.39 -0.98
N ARG A 12 9.24 -10.55 -1.55
CA ARG A 12 9.06 -11.32 -2.78
C ARG A 12 7.93 -10.76 -3.64
N SER A 13 7.96 -11.11 -4.92
CA SER A 13 6.86 -10.81 -5.83
C SER A 13 5.61 -11.59 -5.41
N LEU A 14 4.45 -10.97 -5.58
CA LEU A 14 3.15 -11.59 -5.30
C LEU A 14 2.51 -12.06 -6.60
N THR A 15 1.76 -13.15 -6.51
CA THR A 15 1.05 -13.78 -7.63
C THR A 15 -0.41 -14.01 -7.26
N GLU A 16 -1.18 -14.55 -8.18
CA GLU A 16 -2.58 -14.89 -7.92
C GLU A 16 -2.76 -15.84 -6.74
N GLN A 17 -1.74 -16.64 -6.41
CA GLN A 17 -1.78 -17.54 -5.24
C GLN A 17 -1.81 -16.78 -3.92
N ASP A 18 -1.44 -15.50 -3.92
CA ASP A 18 -1.40 -14.65 -2.73
C ASP A 18 -2.70 -13.87 -2.51
N ILE A 19 -3.65 -13.94 -3.42
CA ILE A 19 -4.85 -13.08 -3.39
C ILE A 19 -5.63 -13.21 -2.08
N LEU A 20 -5.82 -14.42 -1.56
CA LEU A 20 -6.61 -14.59 -0.34
C LEU A 20 -5.95 -13.91 0.88
N GLU A 21 -4.62 -14.00 1.00
CA GLU A 21 -3.89 -13.29 2.05
C GLU A 21 -3.91 -11.78 1.84
N MET A 22 -3.80 -11.32 0.59
CA MET A 22 -3.88 -9.90 0.25
C MET A 22 -5.26 -9.34 0.59
N GLN A 23 -6.33 -10.05 0.26
CA GLN A 23 -7.70 -9.65 0.61
C GLN A 23 -7.88 -9.53 2.11
N ALA A 24 -7.44 -10.52 2.86
CA ALA A 24 -7.58 -10.53 4.32
C ALA A 24 -6.81 -9.37 4.96
N LEU A 25 -5.60 -9.12 4.52
CA LEU A 25 -4.77 -8.02 5.01
C LEU A 25 -5.39 -6.66 4.67
N PHE A 26 -5.80 -6.45 3.45
CA PHE A 26 -6.45 -5.23 2.99
C PHE A 26 -7.70 -4.93 3.82
N HIS A 27 -8.59 -5.90 3.92
CA HIS A 27 -9.86 -5.78 4.64
C HIS A 27 -9.64 -5.40 6.10
N ALA A 28 -8.78 -6.14 6.80
CA ALA A 28 -8.49 -5.89 8.22
C ALA A 28 -7.82 -4.54 8.43
N THR A 29 -6.89 -4.14 7.56
CA THR A 29 -6.18 -2.88 7.67
C THR A 29 -7.12 -1.69 7.46
N VAL A 30 -7.95 -1.73 6.43
CA VAL A 30 -8.89 -0.64 6.15
C VAL A 30 -9.86 -0.46 7.31
N LEU A 31 -10.45 -1.55 7.80
CA LEU A 31 -11.42 -1.48 8.89
C LEU A 31 -10.82 -1.05 10.23
N THR A 32 -9.56 -1.37 10.49
CA THR A 32 -8.92 -1.15 11.79
C THR A 32 -8.08 0.12 11.81
N VAL A 33 -7.15 0.27 10.86
CA VAL A 33 -6.16 1.36 10.86
C VAL A 33 -6.77 2.65 10.31
N ASN A 34 -7.47 2.55 9.19
CA ASN A 34 -8.03 3.73 8.53
C ASN A 34 -9.26 4.30 9.22
N SER A 35 -9.88 3.53 10.11
CA SER A 35 -11.07 3.96 10.87
C SER A 35 -10.83 5.17 11.76
N LYS A 36 -9.58 5.50 12.09
CA LYS A 36 -9.29 6.71 12.88
C LYS A 36 -9.52 8.01 12.08
N ASP A 37 -9.49 7.96 10.75
CA ASP A 37 -9.60 9.13 9.88
C ASP A 37 -10.82 9.11 8.95
N TYR A 38 -11.59 8.03 8.98
CA TYR A 38 -12.78 7.84 8.14
C TYR A 38 -13.92 7.31 8.99
N THR A 39 -15.17 7.55 8.57
CA THR A 39 -16.34 7.02 9.28
C THR A 39 -16.44 5.51 9.13
N LYS A 40 -17.21 4.88 10.00
CA LYS A 40 -17.47 3.44 9.93
C LYS A 40 -18.04 3.06 8.56
N GLU A 41 -19.00 3.83 8.06
CA GLU A 41 -19.61 3.60 6.76
C GLU A 41 -18.61 3.71 5.63
N GLU A 42 -17.71 4.70 5.69
CA GLU A 42 -16.67 4.90 4.69
C GLU A 42 -15.67 3.76 4.65
N VAL A 43 -15.18 3.29 5.80
CA VAL A 43 -14.22 2.17 5.80
C VAL A 43 -14.87 0.85 5.40
N GLU A 44 -16.13 0.63 5.74
CA GLU A 44 -16.87 -0.55 5.28
C GLU A 44 -17.03 -0.56 3.76
N ASP A 45 -17.37 0.59 3.18
CA ASP A 45 -17.51 0.73 1.73
C ASP A 45 -16.16 0.52 1.03
N TRP A 46 -15.10 1.10 1.56
CA TRP A 46 -13.75 0.94 1.01
C TRP A 46 -13.28 -0.52 1.12
N ALA A 47 -13.47 -1.15 2.28
CA ALA A 47 -13.09 -2.55 2.47
C ALA A 47 -13.80 -3.48 1.49
N SER A 48 -15.04 -3.16 1.12
CA SER A 48 -15.80 -3.96 0.15
C SER A 48 -15.19 -3.97 -1.25
N CYS A 49 -14.34 -3.00 -1.59
CA CYS A 49 -13.63 -2.96 -2.86
C CYS A 49 -12.68 -4.16 -3.05
N GLY A 50 -12.24 -4.78 -1.95
CA GLY A 50 -11.37 -5.94 -1.99
C GLY A 50 -12.08 -7.28 -2.10
N ASN A 51 -13.41 -7.31 -2.25
CA ASN A 51 -14.17 -8.54 -2.24
C ASN A 51 -14.11 -9.33 -3.57
N SER A 52 -13.74 -8.68 -4.67
CA SER A 52 -13.69 -9.31 -5.98
C SER A 52 -12.32 -9.91 -6.28
N ILE A 53 -12.25 -11.23 -6.40
CA ILE A 53 -11.01 -11.92 -6.80
C ILE A 53 -10.59 -11.50 -8.20
N GLU A 54 -11.54 -11.31 -9.11
CA GLU A 54 -11.25 -10.87 -10.48
C GLU A 54 -10.58 -9.49 -10.50
N HIS A 55 -11.01 -8.59 -9.62
CA HIS A 55 -10.37 -7.28 -9.49
C HIS A 55 -8.90 -7.41 -9.03
N TRP A 56 -8.60 -8.29 -8.07
CA TRP A 56 -7.23 -8.55 -7.65
C TRP A 56 -6.37 -9.15 -8.77
N LYS A 57 -6.95 -10.03 -9.58
CA LYS A 57 -6.25 -10.57 -10.74
C LYS A 57 -5.90 -9.48 -11.75
N GLU A 58 -6.80 -8.54 -12.00
CA GLU A 58 -6.54 -7.39 -12.87
C GLU A 58 -5.42 -6.51 -12.31
N LEU A 59 -5.46 -6.22 -11.02
CA LEU A 59 -4.40 -5.43 -10.37
C LEU A 59 -3.03 -6.10 -10.50
N LEU A 60 -2.96 -7.41 -10.27
CA LEU A 60 -1.72 -8.17 -10.40
C LEU A 60 -1.23 -8.24 -11.84
N ALA A 61 -2.15 -8.26 -12.81
CA ALA A 61 -1.78 -8.28 -14.23
C ALA A 61 -1.21 -6.93 -14.70
N ASN A 62 -1.67 -5.83 -14.14
CA ASN A 62 -1.32 -4.47 -14.59
C ASN A 62 -0.26 -3.79 -13.75
N ASN A 63 0.14 -4.36 -12.63
CA ASN A 63 1.10 -3.77 -11.70
C ASN A 63 2.07 -4.83 -11.19
N GLY A 64 3.30 -4.42 -10.91
CA GLY A 64 4.22 -5.26 -10.16
C GLY A 64 3.88 -5.20 -8.68
N TYR A 65 3.45 -6.28 -8.09
CA TYR A 65 3.15 -6.39 -6.67
C TYR A 65 4.27 -7.09 -5.92
N ILE A 66 4.65 -6.53 -4.79
CA ILE A 66 5.60 -7.15 -3.86
C ILE A 66 4.98 -7.25 -2.47
N GLY A 67 5.38 -8.27 -1.75
CA GLY A 67 4.97 -8.48 -0.37
C GLY A 67 6.13 -8.44 0.58
N ALA A 68 5.89 -7.90 1.77
CA ALA A 68 6.80 -8.03 2.90
C ALA A 68 6.36 -9.22 3.75
N LEU A 69 7.31 -10.04 4.16
CA LEU A 69 7.06 -11.27 4.90
C LEU A 69 7.73 -11.19 6.27
N ASP A 70 7.08 -11.77 7.28
CA ASP A 70 7.69 -11.96 8.60
C ASP A 70 8.69 -13.13 8.57
N GLY A 71 9.29 -13.46 9.73
CA GLY A 71 10.27 -14.54 9.84
C GLY A 71 9.69 -15.94 9.61
N GLN A 72 8.40 -16.09 9.45
CA GLN A 72 7.67 -17.34 9.21
C GLN A 72 6.95 -17.35 7.86
N ASP A 73 7.37 -16.49 6.95
CA ASP A 73 6.80 -16.31 5.59
C ASP A 73 5.35 -15.84 5.57
N GLY A 74 4.84 -15.29 6.68
CA GLY A 74 3.51 -14.66 6.72
C GLY A 74 3.53 -13.30 6.03
N LEU A 75 2.49 -13.00 5.25
CA LEU A 75 2.37 -11.70 4.57
C LEU A 75 1.97 -10.62 5.58
N ILE A 76 2.84 -9.61 5.74
CA ILE A 76 2.64 -8.52 6.70
C ILE A 76 2.45 -7.16 6.04
N GLY A 77 2.60 -7.08 4.74
CA GLY A 77 2.35 -5.87 3.97
C GLY A 77 2.55 -6.12 2.49
N PHE A 78 1.99 -5.25 1.66
CA PHE A 78 2.23 -5.31 0.22
C PHE A 78 2.15 -3.92 -0.41
N SER A 79 2.78 -3.78 -1.54
CA SER A 79 2.75 -2.56 -2.34
C SER A 79 2.91 -2.89 -3.82
N SER A 80 2.77 -1.90 -4.66
CA SER A 80 2.86 -2.09 -6.10
C SER A 80 3.47 -0.90 -6.81
N MET A 81 3.95 -1.14 -8.02
CA MET A 81 4.42 -0.10 -8.93
C MET A 81 4.13 -0.55 -10.36
N ASN A 82 3.67 0.36 -11.20
CA ASN A 82 3.54 0.08 -12.62
C ASN A 82 4.64 0.79 -13.43
N THR A 83 4.70 0.48 -14.72
CA THR A 83 5.75 1.00 -15.61
C THR A 83 5.61 2.49 -15.90
N GLU A 84 4.51 3.11 -15.52
CA GLU A 84 4.27 4.54 -15.69
C GLU A 84 4.61 5.35 -14.42
N GLY A 85 4.97 4.66 -13.33
CA GLY A 85 5.31 5.31 -12.07
C GLY A 85 4.13 5.53 -11.15
N TYR A 86 3.05 4.78 -11.33
CA TYR A 86 1.90 4.85 -10.42
C TYR A 86 2.02 3.77 -9.34
N LEU A 87 1.98 4.21 -8.08
CA LEU A 87 1.93 3.33 -6.92
C LEU A 87 0.46 3.12 -6.55
N HIS A 88 -0.08 1.96 -6.92
CA HIS A 88 -1.50 1.68 -6.74
C HIS A 88 -1.86 1.31 -5.30
N SER A 89 -1.03 0.51 -4.65
CA SER A 89 -1.34 -0.08 -3.33
C SER A 89 -0.17 0.04 -2.36
N MET A 90 -0.50 0.33 -1.10
CA MET A 90 0.43 0.27 0.03
C MET A 90 -0.39 -0.03 1.27
N PHE A 91 -0.33 -1.28 1.74
CA PHE A 91 -1.05 -1.73 2.91
C PHE A 91 -0.13 -2.53 3.83
N VAL A 92 -0.14 -2.21 5.11
CA VAL A 92 0.61 -2.91 6.15
C VAL A 92 -0.38 -3.51 7.14
N HIS A 93 -0.18 -4.77 7.47
CA HIS A 93 -1.00 -5.51 8.42
C HIS A 93 -1.20 -4.71 9.71
N LYS A 94 -2.42 -4.75 10.26
CA LYS A 94 -2.80 -3.97 11.44
C LYS A 94 -1.90 -4.20 12.66
N ASP A 95 -1.35 -5.40 12.80
CA ASP A 95 -0.48 -5.77 13.93
C ASP A 95 1.00 -5.44 13.67
N TRP A 96 1.33 -4.95 12.48
CA TRP A 96 2.71 -4.64 12.06
C TRP A 96 2.93 -3.15 11.77
N GLN A 97 2.00 -2.31 12.21
CA GLN A 97 2.13 -0.86 12.07
C GLN A 97 3.29 -0.34 12.94
N GLY A 98 3.98 0.70 12.45
CA GLY A 98 5.07 1.34 13.20
C GLY A 98 6.34 0.50 13.34
N LYS A 99 6.52 -0.54 12.53
CA LYS A 99 7.66 -1.47 12.61
C LYS A 99 8.56 -1.44 11.37
N GLY A 100 8.45 -0.40 10.56
CA GLY A 100 9.31 -0.20 9.39
C GLY A 100 8.89 -0.95 8.13
N VAL A 101 7.76 -1.65 8.14
CA VAL A 101 7.31 -2.44 6.98
C VAL A 101 6.98 -1.53 5.79
N ALA A 102 6.25 -0.44 6.01
CA ALA A 102 5.91 0.50 4.95
C ALA A 102 7.16 1.17 4.36
N THR A 103 8.13 1.52 5.19
CA THR A 103 9.39 2.11 4.74
C THR A 103 10.15 1.14 3.83
N LEU A 104 10.21 -0.13 4.20
CA LEU A 104 10.83 -1.16 3.38
C LEU A 104 10.11 -1.34 2.05
N LEU A 105 8.79 -1.46 2.08
CA LEU A 105 7.98 -1.61 0.86
C LEU A 105 8.16 -0.42 -0.07
N LEU A 106 8.12 0.81 0.46
CA LEU A 106 8.28 2.02 -0.35
C LEU A 106 9.67 2.06 -1.00
N SER A 107 10.72 1.73 -0.25
CA SER A 107 12.08 1.63 -0.80
C SER A 107 12.14 0.66 -1.97
N GLU A 108 11.50 -0.50 -1.84
CA GLU A 108 11.51 -1.52 -2.89
C GLU A 108 10.72 -1.11 -4.13
N VAL A 109 9.53 -0.51 -3.98
CA VAL A 109 8.76 -0.08 -5.14
C VAL A 109 9.40 1.14 -5.82
N GLU A 110 10.10 2.00 -5.08
CA GLU A 110 10.88 3.08 -5.68
C GLU A 110 12.04 2.54 -6.52
N LYS A 111 12.69 1.47 -6.07
CA LYS A 111 13.70 0.77 -6.90
C LYS A 111 13.08 0.21 -8.17
N MET A 112 11.89 -0.36 -8.08
CA MET A 112 11.18 -0.85 -9.26
C MET A 112 10.91 0.28 -10.24
N ALA A 113 10.44 1.43 -9.77
CA ALA A 113 10.18 2.59 -10.61
C ALA A 113 11.45 3.07 -11.32
N ARG A 114 12.57 3.14 -10.60
CA ARG A 114 13.87 3.49 -11.21
C ARG A 114 14.29 2.48 -12.27
N GLY A 115 14.06 1.21 -12.01
CA GLY A 115 14.35 0.14 -12.98
C GLY A 115 13.51 0.23 -14.25
N TYR A 116 12.29 0.75 -14.15
CA TYR A 116 11.45 1.02 -15.32
C TYR A 116 11.85 2.31 -16.08
N GLY A 117 12.78 3.10 -15.55
CA GLY A 117 13.15 4.39 -16.11
C GLY A 117 12.21 5.53 -15.73
N VAL A 118 11.39 5.33 -14.71
CA VAL A 118 10.44 6.34 -14.21
C VAL A 118 11.18 7.41 -13.44
N ARG A 119 10.83 8.68 -13.68
CA ARG A 119 11.42 9.83 -12.99
C ARG A 119 10.54 10.45 -11.94
N LYS A 120 9.24 10.15 -11.97
CA LYS A 120 8.27 10.70 -11.03
C LYS A 120 7.24 9.65 -10.66
N ILE A 121 7.03 9.47 -9.36
CA ILE A 121 6.01 8.57 -8.83
C ILE A 121 4.79 9.38 -8.47
N SER A 122 3.62 8.87 -8.84
CA SER A 122 2.32 9.40 -8.43
C SER A 122 1.58 8.34 -7.60
N VAL A 123 0.83 8.79 -6.60
CA VAL A 123 0.08 7.91 -5.70
C VAL A 123 -1.15 8.63 -5.18
N GLU A 124 -2.27 7.91 -5.03
CA GLU A 124 -3.44 8.40 -4.30
C GLU A 124 -3.36 7.90 -2.87
N VAL A 125 -3.31 8.83 -1.91
CA VAL A 125 -2.95 8.56 -0.52
C VAL A 125 -4.13 8.87 0.38
N SER A 126 -4.43 7.94 1.30
CA SER A 126 -5.46 8.16 2.32
C SER A 126 -5.05 9.27 3.30
N ILE A 127 -6.03 9.82 4.02
CA ILE A 127 -5.76 10.77 5.11
C ILE A 127 -4.78 10.13 6.10
N THR A 128 -4.98 8.85 6.41
CA THR A 128 -4.17 8.11 7.37
C THR A 128 -2.71 7.97 6.93
N ALA A 129 -2.47 7.71 5.66
CA ALA A 129 -1.14 7.45 5.12
C ALA A 129 -0.38 8.72 4.72
N ARG A 130 -1.06 9.86 4.59
CA ARG A 130 -0.45 11.11 4.14
C ARG A 130 0.82 11.47 4.92
N PRO A 131 0.84 11.46 6.27
CA PRO A 131 2.05 11.82 7.00
C PRO A 131 3.26 10.93 6.66
N PHE A 132 3.03 9.64 6.44
CA PHE A 132 4.08 8.71 6.04
C PHE A 132 4.69 9.11 4.70
N PHE A 133 3.86 9.39 3.70
CA PHE A 133 4.35 9.78 2.38
C PHE A 133 5.03 11.15 2.39
N GLU A 134 4.51 12.12 3.15
CA GLU A 134 5.17 13.42 3.32
C GLU A 134 6.56 13.26 3.91
N LYS A 135 6.71 12.41 4.92
CA LYS A 135 8.01 12.12 5.54
C LYS A 135 9.02 11.54 4.55
N HIS A 136 8.54 10.83 3.53
CA HIS A 136 9.39 10.19 2.53
C HIS A 136 9.54 11.01 1.23
N GLY A 137 9.22 12.30 1.29
CA GLY A 137 9.50 13.23 0.20
C GLY A 137 8.39 13.39 -0.83
N TYR A 138 7.22 12.83 -0.57
CA TYR A 138 6.05 13.02 -1.42
C TYR A 138 5.36 14.32 -1.06
N LYS A 139 4.84 15.02 -2.08
CA LYS A 139 4.15 16.30 -1.92
C LYS A 139 2.72 16.18 -2.43
N VAL A 140 1.79 16.80 -1.71
CA VAL A 140 0.39 16.86 -2.14
C VAL A 140 0.27 17.76 -3.37
N VAL A 141 -0.29 17.20 -4.42
CA VAL A 141 -0.62 17.92 -5.65
C VAL A 141 -2.08 18.34 -5.60
N LYS A 142 -2.94 17.51 -5.05
CA LYS A 142 -4.38 17.72 -5.08
C LYS A 142 -5.05 16.96 -3.93
N LYS A 143 -5.97 17.64 -3.23
CA LYS A 143 -6.93 16.99 -2.35
C LYS A 143 -8.19 16.69 -3.17
N GLN A 144 -8.75 15.49 -3.00
CA GLN A 144 -9.90 15.08 -3.79
C GLN A 144 -10.86 14.19 -3.01
N LYS A 145 -12.02 13.96 -3.60
CA LYS A 145 -12.96 12.92 -3.19
C LYS A 145 -12.87 11.80 -4.24
N ALA A 146 -12.39 10.64 -3.85
CA ALA A 146 -12.25 9.50 -4.73
C ALA A 146 -13.33 8.46 -4.42
N ARG A 147 -13.91 7.88 -5.46
CA ARG A 147 -14.92 6.84 -5.29
C ARG A 147 -14.26 5.56 -4.77
N ALA A 148 -14.77 5.03 -3.65
CA ALA A 148 -14.44 3.69 -3.18
C ALA A 148 -15.32 2.68 -3.94
N ASN A 149 -16.40 2.20 -3.34
CA ASN A 149 -17.39 1.36 -4.02
C ASN A 149 -18.62 2.20 -4.37
N ARG A 150 -19.36 2.65 -3.34
CA ARG A 150 -20.54 3.51 -3.48
C ARG A 150 -20.28 4.93 -3.02
N LEU A 151 -19.37 5.11 -2.06
CA LEU A 151 -19.09 6.37 -1.41
C LEU A 151 -17.84 7.03 -1.99
N TYR A 152 -17.76 8.34 -1.83
CA TYR A 152 -16.59 9.14 -2.18
C TYR A 152 -15.84 9.51 -0.90
N LEU A 153 -14.58 9.13 -0.82
CA LEU A 153 -13.72 9.35 0.35
C LEU A 153 -12.66 10.39 0.03
N THR A 154 -12.36 11.23 1.02
CA THR A 154 -11.26 12.19 0.89
C THR A 154 -9.93 11.44 0.79
N ASN A 155 -9.14 11.78 -0.22
CA ASN A 155 -7.74 11.36 -0.30
C ASN A 155 -6.90 12.44 -0.97
N TYR A 156 -5.62 12.17 -1.15
CA TYR A 156 -4.67 13.13 -1.71
C TYR A 156 -3.90 12.50 -2.86
N VAL A 157 -3.82 13.20 -3.98
CA VAL A 157 -2.87 12.86 -5.03
C VAL A 157 -1.52 13.43 -4.59
N MET A 158 -0.53 12.58 -4.49
CA MET A 158 0.83 12.95 -4.09
C MET A 158 1.84 12.52 -5.14
N GLU A 159 2.94 13.23 -5.22
CA GLU A 159 4.00 12.97 -6.19
C GLU A 159 5.37 13.12 -5.55
N LYS A 160 6.32 12.35 -6.09
CA LYS A 160 7.73 12.47 -5.75
C LYS A 160 8.57 12.34 -7.02
N THR A 161 9.49 13.29 -7.23
CA THR A 161 10.51 13.18 -8.28
C THR A 161 11.67 12.34 -7.76
N LEU A 162 12.04 11.34 -8.52
CA LEU A 162 13.14 10.43 -8.17
C LEU A 162 14.50 11.00 -8.50
#